data_8f0c52c081d1eb2fbaeef30bcc8eb76f
#
_entry.id   8f0c52c081d1eb2fbaeef30bcc8eb76f
#
_cell.length_a   1.000
_cell.length_b   1.000
_cell.length_c   1.000
_cell.angle_alpha   90.00
_cell.angle_beta   90.00
_cell.angle_gamma   90.00
#
_symmetry.space_group_name_H-M   'P 1'
#
loop_
_entity.id
_entity.type
_entity.pdbx_description
1 polymer ?
#
loop_
_entity_poly.entity_id
_entity_poly.type
_entity_poly.pdbx_seq_one_letter_code
_entity_poly.pdbx_strand_id
1 'polypeptide(L)'
;GNGHPYSWSIIINGRYNAEALAQCPYAAIIDYISKQPKNTLGIKDVEVSHVWTDNPEDAKLVAKVAEIENIVEDPKDVIGQVDAVLVATDIGSEHVERCKPFVEANVPIFVDKPLCDNFTDLKIFQQWIDEGKPIISSSAMRYCKEYEPYHQSTYELGDLRYINVTMAKSWEKYGIHALETLYPIVGPGFTSIQN
;
A
#
# COMPACT_ATOMS: atom_id res chain seq x y z
N GLY A 1 -6.99 -2.02 12.71
CA GLY A 1 -5.69 -1.77 12.11
C GLY A 1 -5.17 -2.96 11.33
N ASN A 2 -4.17 -2.77 10.52
CA ASN A 2 -3.53 -3.81 9.71
C ASN A 2 -2.03 -3.88 9.98
N GLY A 3 -1.36 -4.88 9.41
CA GLY A 3 0.08 -5.10 9.61
C GLY A 3 1.00 -4.27 8.70
N HIS A 4 0.45 -3.48 7.75
CA HIS A 4 1.25 -2.75 6.77
C HIS A 4 2.21 -1.73 7.40
N PRO A 5 1.84 -0.96 8.44
CA PRO A 5 2.78 -0.06 9.08
C PRO A 5 4.05 -0.76 9.57
N TYR A 6 3.92 -1.98 10.11
CA TYR A 6 5.07 -2.77 10.54
C TYR A 6 5.89 -3.28 9.35
N SER A 7 5.24 -4.01 8.43
CA SER A 7 5.95 -4.67 7.34
C SER A 7 6.57 -3.68 6.35
N TRP A 8 5.86 -2.62 5.97
CA TRP A 8 6.36 -1.63 5.02
C TRP A 8 7.54 -0.86 5.60
N SER A 9 7.43 -0.42 6.86
CA SER A 9 8.52 0.31 7.49
C SER A 9 9.78 -0.55 7.61
N ILE A 10 9.66 -1.83 7.97
CA ILE A 10 10.80 -2.76 8.01
C ILE A 10 11.39 -2.96 6.61
N ILE A 11 10.54 -3.19 5.60
CA ILE A 11 10.98 -3.44 4.22
C ILE A 11 11.69 -2.21 3.66
N ILE A 12 11.18 -1.01 3.92
CA ILE A 12 11.77 0.25 3.45
C ILE A 12 13.07 0.54 4.19
N ASN A 13 13.07 0.49 5.52
CA ASN A 13 14.23 0.85 6.35
C ASN A 13 15.34 -0.21 6.31
N GLY A 14 15.03 -1.46 5.96
CA GLY A 14 15.99 -2.56 5.91
C GLY A 14 16.51 -3.01 7.28
N ARG A 15 15.90 -2.52 8.36
CA ARG A 15 16.28 -2.82 9.74
C ARG A 15 15.06 -3.01 10.63
N TYR A 16 15.21 -3.77 11.69
CA TYR A 16 14.18 -3.94 12.70
C TYR A 16 14.74 -4.49 14.02
N ASN A 17 14.07 -4.17 15.10
CA ASN A 17 14.32 -4.74 16.42
C ASN A 17 13.58 -6.09 16.55
N ALA A 18 14.32 -7.19 16.62
CA ALA A 18 13.75 -8.54 16.65
C ALA A 18 12.91 -8.83 17.91
N GLU A 19 13.32 -8.30 19.08
CA GLU A 19 12.57 -8.47 20.34
C GLU A 19 11.24 -7.71 20.29
N ALA A 20 11.24 -6.52 19.71
CA ALA A 20 10.04 -5.73 19.52
C ALA A 20 9.12 -6.36 18.45
N LEU A 21 9.68 -6.90 17.36
CA LEU A 21 8.91 -7.60 16.32
C LEU A 21 8.13 -8.79 16.90
N ALA A 22 8.67 -9.51 17.87
CA ALA A 22 7.97 -10.59 18.55
C ALA A 22 6.69 -10.12 19.30
N GLN A 23 6.54 -8.82 19.57
CA GLN A 23 5.36 -8.22 20.18
C GLN A 23 4.33 -7.72 19.14
N CYS A 24 4.66 -7.79 17.83
CA CYS A 24 3.75 -7.41 16.77
C CYS A 24 2.46 -8.25 16.83
N PRO A 25 1.25 -7.63 16.80
CA PRO A 25 -0.01 -8.37 16.92
C PRO A 25 -0.37 -9.20 15.67
N TYR A 26 0.44 -9.13 14.62
CA TYR A 26 0.22 -9.78 13.34
C TYR A 26 1.22 -10.91 13.11
N ALA A 27 0.87 -12.12 13.53
CA ALA A 27 1.74 -13.30 13.39
C ALA A 27 2.25 -13.54 11.96
N ALA A 28 1.43 -13.25 10.95
CA ALA A 28 1.83 -13.35 9.55
C ALA A 28 2.97 -12.39 9.17
N ILE A 29 3.04 -11.20 9.79
CA ILE A 29 4.13 -10.25 9.57
C ILE A 29 5.42 -10.76 10.22
N ILE A 30 5.32 -11.28 11.46
CA ILE A 30 6.48 -11.88 12.16
C ILE A 30 7.05 -13.01 11.33
N ASP A 31 6.19 -13.94 10.88
CA ASP A 31 6.60 -15.09 10.06
C ASP A 31 7.22 -14.66 8.74
N TYR A 32 6.59 -13.71 8.03
CA TYR A 32 7.11 -13.20 6.77
C TYR A 32 8.47 -12.54 6.93
N ILE A 33 8.60 -11.57 7.83
CA ILE A 33 9.85 -10.81 8.01
C ILE A 33 11.00 -11.71 8.48
N SER A 34 10.73 -12.64 9.41
CA SER A 34 11.76 -13.54 9.93
C SER A 34 12.35 -14.51 8.88
N LYS A 35 11.61 -14.77 7.81
CA LYS A 35 12.04 -15.61 6.69
C LYS A 35 12.76 -14.87 5.57
N GLN A 36 12.69 -13.53 5.57
CA GLN A 36 13.36 -12.75 4.52
C GLN A 36 14.88 -12.70 4.75
N PRO A 37 15.70 -12.93 3.73
CA PRO A 37 17.12 -12.64 3.81
C PRO A 37 17.32 -11.14 4.09
N LYS A 38 18.14 -10.79 5.07
CA LYS A 38 18.35 -9.40 5.48
C LYS A 38 18.79 -8.47 4.34
N ASN A 39 19.55 -9.01 3.38
CA ASN A 39 20.02 -8.27 2.21
C ASN A 39 18.94 -8.00 1.15
N THR A 40 17.72 -8.49 1.34
CA THR A 40 16.55 -8.20 0.48
C THR A 40 15.67 -7.10 1.04
N LEU A 41 15.97 -6.62 2.24
CA LEU A 41 15.29 -5.50 2.88
C LEU A 41 16.10 -4.21 2.69
N GLY A 42 15.41 -3.09 2.78
CA GLY A 42 15.97 -1.75 2.62
C GLY A 42 15.83 -1.22 1.18
N ILE A 43 15.35 0.00 1.06
CA ILE A 43 15.34 0.74 -0.19
C ILE A 43 16.41 1.81 -0.09
N LYS A 44 17.36 1.80 -1.04
CA LYS A 44 18.46 2.75 -1.04
C LYS A 44 17.94 4.19 -1.07
N ASP A 45 18.50 5.04 -0.21
CA ASP A 45 18.19 6.46 -0.10
C ASP A 45 16.71 6.77 0.27
N VAL A 46 16.00 5.80 0.86
CA VAL A 46 14.62 5.95 1.35
C VAL A 46 14.53 5.47 2.79
N GLU A 47 13.83 6.22 3.62
CA GLU A 47 13.61 5.89 5.03
C GLU A 47 12.21 6.31 5.48
N VAL A 48 11.56 5.47 6.27
CA VAL A 48 10.39 5.85 7.06
C VAL A 48 10.90 6.50 8.33
N SER A 49 10.89 7.82 8.38
CA SER A 49 11.45 8.64 9.46
C SER A 49 10.42 9.06 10.51
N HIS A 50 9.13 9.05 10.16
CA HIS A 50 8.03 9.46 11.02
C HIS A 50 6.92 8.42 11.01
N VAL A 51 6.22 8.28 12.13
CA VAL A 51 5.03 7.42 12.24
C VAL A 51 3.96 8.09 13.07
N TRP A 52 2.72 7.88 12.63
CA TRP A 52 1.49 8.20 13.34
C TRP A 52 0.50 7.06 13.20
N THR A 53 -0.27 6.82 14.25
CA THR A 53 -1.42 5.89 14.23
C THR A 53 -2.53 6.43 15.12
N ASP A 54 -3.78 6.01 14.86
CA ASP A 54 -4.95 6.41 15.68
C ASP A 54 -4.80 6.06 17.17
N ASN A 55 -4.04 4.98 17.46
CA ASN A 55 -3.71 4.59 18.81
C ASN A 55 -2.21 4.87 19.08
N PRO A 56 -1.86 5.80 19.98
CA PRO A 56 -0.46 6.15 20.24
C PRO A 56 0.41 4.97 20.68
N GLU A 57 -0.15 3.95 21.33
CA GLU A 57 0.62 2.76 21.72
C GLU A 57 1.03 1.91 20.51
N ASP A 58 0.18 1.86 19.47
CA ASP A 58 0.54 1.21 18.21
C ASP A 58 1.67 1.98 17.52
N ALA A 59 1.64 3.32 17.53
CA ALA A 59 2.72 4.14 16.98
C ALA A 59 4.06 3.86 17.69
N LYS A 60 4.04 3.77 19.01
CA LYS A 60 5.24 3.43 19.81
C LYS A 60 5.78 2.05 19.46
N LEU A 61 4.89 1.07 19.28
CA LEU A 61 5.32 -0.28 18.93
C LEU A 61 5.87 -0.34 17.50
N VAL A 62 5.20 0.30 16.52
CA VAL A 62 5.69 0.39 15.12
C VAL A 62 7.06 1.07 15.10
N ALA A 63 7.21 2.20 15.79
CA ALA A 63 8.47 2.94 15.88
C ALA A 63 9.59 2.06 16.45
N LYS A 64 9.31 1.36 17.55
CA LYS A 64 10.28 0.46 18.19
C LYS A 64 10.65 -0.72 17.29
N VAL A 65 9.66 -1.30 16.59
CA VAL A 65 9.88 -2.45 15.70
C VAL A 65 10.70 -2.08 14.48
N ALA A 66 10.37 -0.99 13.80
CA ALA A 66 11.01 -0.56 12.56
C ALA A 66 12.13 0.48 12.77
N GLU A 67 12.49 0.75 14.03
CA GLU A 67 13.52 1.71 14.42
C GLU A 67 13.29 3.11 13.81
N ILE A 68 12.03 3.60 13.90
CA ILE A 68 11.64 4.94 13.45
C ILE A 68 11.89 5.94 14.59
N GLU A 69 12.55 7.05 14.27
CA GLU A 69 12.96 8.01 15.29
C GLU A 69 11.82 8.91 15.78
N ASN A 70 10.89 9.29 14.89
CA ASN A 70 9.90 10.30 15.18
C ASN A 70 8.49 9.72 15.26
N ILE A 71 7.84 9.94 16.41
CA ILE A 71 6.41 9.69 16.58
C ILE A 71 5.74 11.05 16.68
N VAL A 72 4.75 11.30 15.81
CA VAL A 72 4.01 12.57 15.82
C VAL A 72 2.63 12.40 16.44
N GLU A 73 2.09 13.47 17.02
CA GLU A 73 0.77 13.47 17.64
C GLU A 73 -0.35 13.78 16.64
N ASP A 74 -0.08 14.63 15.66
CA ASP A 74 -0.97 14.90 14.51
C ASP A 74 -0.26 14.48 13.22
N PRO A 75 -0.89 13.71 12.33
CA PRO A 75 -0.27 13.32 11.06
C PRO A 75 0.12 14.52 10.19
N LYS A 76 -0.49 15.69 10.37
CA LYS A 76 -0.14 16.92 9.64
C LYS A 76 1.23 17.49 10.05
N ASP A 77 1.73 17.13 11.22
CA ASP A 77 3.02 17.62 11.70
C ASP A 77 4.19 17.17 10.83
N VAL A 78 3.99 16.15 9.98
CA VAL A 78 5.02 15.72 9.02
C VAL A 78 5.10 16.59 7.77
N ILE A 79 4.12 17.50 7.53
CA ILE A 79 4.12 18.38 6.36
C ILE A 79 5.33 19.31 6.41
N GLY A 80 6.14 19.27 5.36
CA GLY A 80 7.40 20.00 5.30
C GLY A 80 8.59 19.32 5.98
N GLN A 81 8.39 18.14 6.60
CA GLN A 81 9.45 17.35 7.22
C GLN A 81 9.78 16.07 6.43
N VAL A 82 8.89 15.64 5.54
CA VAL A 82 9.03 14.44 4.73
C VAL A 82 8.79 14.74 3.26
N ASP A 83 9.36 13.93 2.38
CA ASP A 83 9.20 14.05 0.92
C ASP A 83 7.92 13.38 0.42
N ALA A 84 7.39 12.40 1.15
CA ALA A 84 6.17 11.67 0.80
C ALA A 84 5.51 11.06 2.04
N VAL A 85 4.24 10.69 1.91
CA VAL A 85 3.45 10.05 2.97
C VAL A 85 2.90 8.71 2.49
N LEU A 86 2.96 7.70 3.36
CA LEU A 86 2.32 6.40 3.15
C LEU A 86 1.06 6.33 4.02
N VAL A 87 -0.11 6.30 3.40
CA VAL A 87 -1.39 6.09 4.08
C VAL A 87 -1.68 4.60 4.07
N ALA A 88 -1.35 3.93 5.18
CA ALA A 88 -1.27 2.47 5.30
C ALA A 88 -2.50 1.82 5.94
N THR A 89 -3.64 2.50 6.05
CA THR A 89 -4.91 1.85 6.43
C THR A 89 -5.44 1.03 5.25
N ASP A 90 -6.14 -0.07 5.54
CA ASP A 90 -6.81 -0.90 4.53
C ASP A 90 -8.34 -0.68 4.50
N ILE A 91 -8.79 0.46 5.02
CA ILE A 91 -10.19 0.87 5.07
C ILE A 91 -10.41 1.99 4.05
N GLY A 92 -10.96 1.64 2.89
CA GLY A 92 -11.11 2.56 1.75
C GLY A 92 -11.90 3.83 2.07
N SER A 93 -12.93 3.74 2.92
CA SER A 93 -13.75 4.89 3.33
C SER A 93 -13.05 5.92 4.24
N GLU A 94 -11.87 5.61 4.75
CA GLU A 94 -11.08 6.56 5.56
C GLU A 94 -10.07 7.35 4.73
N HIS A 95 -9.78 6.91 3.50
CA HIS A 95 -8.64 7.43 2.74
C HIS A 95 -8.79 8.89 2.32
N VAL A 96 -9.99 9.33 1.94
CA VAL A 96 -10.21 10.73 1.54
C VAL A 96 -9.84 11.69 2.67
N GLU A 97 -10.38 11.45 3.87
CA GLU A 97 -10.10 12.32 5.02
C GLU A 97 -8.63 12.27 5.45
N ARG A 98 -8.02 11.09 5.41
CA ARG A 98 -6.59 10.92 5.76
C ARG A 98 -5.65 11.55 4.75
N CYS A 99 -5.99 11.51 3.48
CA CYS A 99 -5.17 12.09 2.40
C CYS A 99 -5.32 13.60 2.25
N LYS A 100 -6.50 14.14 2.56
CA LYS A 100 -6.85 15.55 2.30
C LYS A 100 -5.80 16.57 2.74
N PRO A 101 -5.27 16.54 3.98
CA PRO A 101 -4.26 17.53 4.40
C PRO A 101 -3.00 17.50 3.54
N PHE A 102 -2.59 16.33 3.11
CA PHE A 102 -1.39 16.13 2.29
C PHE A 102 -1.64 16.52 0.83
N VAL A 103 -2.85 16.26 0.31
CA VAL A 103 -3.28 16.72 -1.01
C VAL A 103 -3.29 18.25 -1.08
N GLU A 104 -3.83 18.92 -0.05
CA GLU A 104 -3.85 20.38 0.07
C GLU A 104 -2.43 20.97 0.14
N ALA A 105 -1.53 20.29 0.85
CA ALA A 105 -0.12 20.65 0.94
C ALA A 105 0.73 20.20 -0.27
N ASN A 106 0.12 19.51 -1.24
CA ASN A 106 0.79 18.96 -2.43
C ASN A 106 1.96 18.01 -2.08
N VAL A 107 1.84 17.25 -0.99
CA VAL A 107 2.78 16.22 -0.60
C VAL A 107 2.47 14.93 -1.38
N PRO A 108 3.46 14.25 -1.98
CA PRO A 108 3.27 12.95 -2.61
C PRO A 108 2.71 11.91 -1.64
N ILE A 109 1.70 11.15 -2.09
CA ILE A 109 1.01 10.18 -1.25
C ILE A 109 0.98 8.82 -1.95
N PHE A 110 1.40 7.78 -1.23
CA PHE A 110 1.02 6.41 -1.55
C PHE A 110 -0.12 5.98 -0.64
N VAL A 111 -1.25 5.58 -1.24
CA VAL A 111 -2.44 5.14 -0.51
C VAL A 111 -2.57 3.63 -0.60
N ASP A 112 -2.77 2.95 0.52
CA ASP A 112 -2.99 1.50 0.52
C ASP A 112 -4.27 1.12 -0.27
N LYS A 113 -4.30 -0.11 -0.70
CA LYS A 113 -5.46 -0.68 -1.38
C LYS A 113 -6.56 -1.15 -0.38
N PRO A 114 -7.83 -1.10 -0.74
CA PRO A 114 -8.36 -0.43 -1.93
C PRO A 114 -8.29 1.11 -1.80
N LEU A 115 -8.06 1.81 -2.89
CA LEU A 115 -8.00 3.29 -2.87
C LEU A 115 -9.23 3.93 -2.20
N CYS A 116 -10.40 3.37 -2.50
CA CYS A 116 -11.68 3.72 -1.89
C CYS A 116 -12.65 2.53 -2.04
N ASP A 117 -13.78 2.58 -1.33
CA ASP A 117 -14.81 1.54 -1.32
C ASP A 117 -16.20 2.08 -1.68
N ASN A 118 -16.29 3.33 -2.12
CA ASN A 118 -17.55 3.96 -2.51
C ASN A 118 -17.36 4.96 -3.66
N PHE A 119 -18.44 5.26 -4.39
CA PHE A 119 -18.40 6.15 -5.56
C PHE A 119 -18.14 7.62 -5.22
N THR A 120 -18.50 8.09 -4.04
CA THR A 120 -18.28 9.47 -3.64
C THR A 120 -16.78 9.73 -3.50
N ASP A 121 -16.09 8.88 -2.77
CA ASP A 121 -14.66 8.96 -2.56
C ASP A 121 -13.88 8.73 -3.85
N LEU A 122 -14.36 7.82 -4.72
CA LEU A 122 -13.76 7.60 -6.03
C LEU A 122 -13.76 8.88 -6.88
N LYS A 123 -14.86 9.64 -6.88
CA LYS A 123 -14.94 10.92 -7.61
C LYS A 123 -13.99 11.96 -7.05
N ILE A 124 -13.81 11.99 -5.72
CA ILE A 124 -12.86 12.91 -5.09
C ILE A 124 -11.42 12.56 -5.49
N PHE A 125 -11.04 11.28 -5.42
CA PHE A 125 -9.73 10.86 -5.87
C PHE A 125 -9.50 11.13 -7.35
N GLN A 126 -10.51 10.88 -8.19
CA GLN A 126 -10.45 11.16 -9.62
C GLN A 126 -10.23 12.65 -9.88
N GLN A 127 -10.96 13.51 -9.18
CA GLN A 127 -10.75 14.96 -9.28
C GLN A 127 -9.33 15.36 -8.89
N TRP A 128 -8.80 14.87 -7.78
CA TRP A 128 -7.43 15.17 -7.35
C TRP A 128 -6.38 14.71 -8.35
N ILE A 129 -6.57 13.54 -8.96
CA ILE A 129 -5.69 13.03 -10.01
C ILE A 129 -5.76 13.89 -11.27
N ASP A 130 -6.97 14.30 -11.69
CA ASP A 130 -7.18 15.19 -12.82
C ASP A 130 -6.57 16.59 -12.60
N GLU A 131 -6.54 17.05 -11.35
CA GLU A 131 -5.85 18.26 -10.91
C GLU A 131 -4.32 18.10 -10.81
N GLY A 132 -3.79 16.92 -11.10
CA GLY A 132 -2.36 16.64 -11.07
C GLY A 132 -1.79 16.44 -9.67
N LYS A 133 -2.60 16.11 -8.67
CA LYS A 133 -2.12 15.80 -7.32
C LYS A 133 -1.28 14.51 -7.32
N PRO A 134 -0.15 14.48 -6.63
CA PRO A 134 0.79 13.36 -6.66
C PRO A 134 0.30 12.21 -5.77
N ILE A 135 -0.69 11.47 -6.25
CA ILE A 135 -1.31 10.33 -5.56
C ILE A 135 -1.08 9.06 -6.36
N ILE A 136 -0.67 8.01 -5.68
CA ILE A 136 -0.57 6.66 -6.23
C ILE A 136 -1.19 5.65 -5.27
N SER A 137 -1.86 4.66 -5.82
CA SER A 137 -2.34 3.48 -5.11
C SER A 137 -2.21 2.26 -6.00
N SER A 138 -1.80 1.15 -5.44
CA SER A 138 -1.71 -0.12 -6.17
C SER A 138 -1.69 -1.32 -5.23
N SER A 139 -1.99 -2.49 -5.78
CA SER A 139 -1.66 -3.75 -5.16
C SER A 139 -0.25 -4.20 -5.56
N ALA A 140 0.46 -4.87 -4.67
CA ALA A 140 1.74 -5.53 -4.98
C ALA A 140 1.63 -6.54 -6.14
N MET A 141 0.43 -7.07 -6.40
CA MET A 141 0.19 -8.01 -7.50
C MET A 141 0.42 -7.41 -8.88
N ARG A 142 0.31 -6.08 -9.02
CA ARG A 142 0.69 -5.34 -10.25
C ARG A 142 2.16 -5.53 -10.62
N TYR A 143 3.02 -5.69 -9.63
CA TYR A 143 4.49 -5.74 -9.79
C TYR A 143 5.05 -7.15 -9.59
N CYS A 144 4.20 -8.16 -9.69
CA CYS A 144 4.60 -9.56 -9.56
C CYS A 144 5.45 -9.96 -10.78
N LYS A 145 6.68 -10.40 -10.54
CA LYS A 145 7.66 -10.71 -11.59
C LYS A 145 7.18 -11.78 -12.56
N GLU A 146 6.34 -12.71 -12.09
CA GLU A 146 5.75 -13.77 -12.91
C GLU A 146 4.81 -13.23 -13.98
N TYR A 147 4.21 -12.06 -13.76
CA TYR A 147 3.25 -11.45 -14.69
C TYR A 147 3.84 -10.29 -15.49
N GLU A 148 4.94 -9.70 -15.03
CA GLU A 148 5.59 -8.55 -15.65
C GLU A 148 5.86 -8.72 -17.15
N PRO A 149 6.33 -9.88 -17.66
CA PRO A 149 6.53 -10.07 -19.09
C PRO A 149 5.25 -9.90 -19.92
N TYR A 150 4.09 -10.25 -19.36
CA TYR A 150 2.79 -10.18 -20.05
C TYR A 150 2.17 -8.78 -20.02
N HIS A 151 2.69 -7.86 -19.25
CA HIS A 151 2.29 -6.45 -19.30
C HIS A 151 2.73 -5.77 -20.62
N GLN A 152 3.76 -6.29 -21.25
CA GLN A 152 4.30 -5.74 -22.50
C GLN A 152 3.77 -6.50 -23.72
N SER A 153 3.61 -7.81 -23.63
CA SER A 153 3.16 -8.63 -24.73
C SER A 153 2.56 -9.95 -24.25
N THR A 154 1.39 -10.26 -24.79
CA THR A 154 0.74 -11.56 -24.61
C THR A 154 0.99 -12.52 -25.79
N TYR A 155 1.95 -12.21 -26.65
CA TYR A 155 2.21 -12.96 -27.89
C TYR A 155 2.41 -14.47 -27.63
N GLU A 156 3.14 -14.83 -26.60
CA GLU A 156 3.39 -16.23 -26.24
C GLU A 156 2.13 -16.97 -25.74
N LEU A 157 1.13 -16.23 -25.27
CA LEU A 157 -0.15 -16.78 -24.82
C LEU A 157 -1.17 -16.94 -25.96
N GLY A 158 -0.89 -16.35 -27.13
CA GLY A 158 -1.80 -16.31 -28.25
C GLY A 158 -3.05 -15.44 -27.99
N ASP A 159 -4.17 -15.76 -28.66
CA ASP A 159 -5.43 -15.05 -28.45
C ASP A 159 -6.05 -15.38 -27.11
N LEU A 160 -6.04 -14.43 -26.17
CA LEU A 160 -6.67 -14.59 -24.87
C LEU A 160 -8.19 -14.68 -25.02
N ARG A 161 -8.77 -15.82 -24.62
CA ARG A 161 -10.22 -16.10 -24.68
C ARG A 161 -10.85 -16.17 -23.31
N TYR A 162 -10.09 -16.51 -22.32
CA TYR A 162 -10.55 -16.69 -20.95
C TYR A 162 -9.39 -16.50 -19.97
N ILE A 163 -9.63 -15.77 -18.90
CA ILE A 163 -8.68 -15.62 -17.79
C ILE A 163 -9.42 -15.90 -16.49
N ASN A 164 -8.80 -16.67 -15.62
CA ASN A 164 -9.28 -16.90 -14.27
C ASN A 164 -8.23 -16.43 -13.26
N VAL A 165 -8.64 -15.63 -12.29
CA VAL A 165 -7.80 -15.22 -11.16
C VAL A 165 -8.54 -15.59 -9.87
N THR A 166 -7.91 -16.43 -9.06
CA THR A 166 -8.48 -16.87 -7.79
C THR A 166 -7.77 -16.19 -6.63
N MET A 167 -8.54 -15.56 -5.76
CA MET A 167 -8.05 -14.90 -4.56
C MET A 167 -8.71 -15.51 -3.32
N ALA A 168 -7.97 -15.48 -2.19
CA ALA A 168 -8.52 -15.83 -0.89
C ALA A 168 -9.26 -14.64 -0.27
N LYS A 169 -10.11 -14.91 0.71
CA LYS A 169 -10.85 -13.95 1.53
C LYS A 169 -11.98 -13.24 0.74
N SER A 170 -12.45 -12.08 1.23
CA SER A 170 -13.60 -11.39 0.64
C SER A 170 -13.21 -10.57 -0.60
N TRP A 171 -14.16 -10.44 -1.52
CA TRP A 171 -14.00 -9.62 -2.72
C TRP A 171 -13.75 -8.15 -2.39
N GLU A 172 -14.47 -7.59 -1.42
CA GLU A 172 -14.41 -6.18 -1.03
C GLU A 172 -12.98 -5.74 -0.63
N LYS A 173 -12.24 -6.61 0.05
CA LYS A 173 -10.89 -6.30 0.52
C LYS A 173 -9.76 -6.81 -0.39
N TYR A 174 -10.03 -7.89 -1.13
CA TYR A 174 -9.00 -8.62 -1.87
C TYR A 174 -9.24 -8.69 -3.37
N GLY A 175 -10.44 -8.35 -3.86
CA GLY A 175 -10.73 -8.30 -5.30
C GLY A 175 -9.79 -7.39 -6.08
N ILE A 176 -9.33 -6.31 -5.45
CA ILE A 176 -8.35 -5.40 -6.05
C ILE A 176 -7.03 -6.11 -6.40
N HIS A 177 -6.60 -7.11 -5.63
CA HIS A 177 -5.42 -7.89 -5.98
C HIS A 177 -5.61 -8.68 -7.28
N ALA A 178 -6.80 -9.28 -7.49
CA ALA A 178 -7.11 -9.97 -8.75
C ALA A 178 -7.16 -8.98 -9.93
N LEU A 179 -7.78 -7.83 -9.75
CA LEU A 179 -7.86 -6.78 -10.78
C LEU A 179 -6.49 -6.23 -11.14
N GLU A 180 -5.64 -5.99 -10.17
CA GLU A 180 -4.27 -5.49 -10.35
C GLU A 180 -3.33 -6.54 -10.98
N THR A 181 -3.64 -7.83 -10.85
CA THR A 181 -2.96 -8.88 -11.61
C THR A 181 -3.39 -8.87 -13.08
N LEU A 182 -4.69 -8.70 -13.32
CA LEU A 182 -5.30 -8.86 -14.63
C LEU A 182 -5.17 -7.62 -15.51
N TYR A 183 -5.50 -6.45 -14.96
CA TYR A 183 -5.62 -5.21 -15.70
C TYR A 183 -4.37 -4.80 -16.49
N PRO A 184 -3.14 -4.94 -15.95
CA PRO A 184 -1.93 -4.65 -16.72
C PRO A 184 -1.72 -5.56 -17.95
N ILE A 185 -2.33 -6.76 -17.94
CA ILE A 185 -2.21 -7.74 -19.04
C ILE A 185 -3.23 -7.46 -20.14
N VAL A 186 -4.48 -7.17 -19.76
CA VAL A 186 -5.58 -7.05 -20.73
C VAL A 186 -5.94 -5.60 -21.07
N GLY A 187 -5.52 -4.65 -20.25
CA GLY A 187 -5.84 -3.23 -20.45
C GLY A 187 -7.31 -2.89 -20.18
N PRO A 188 -7.73 -1.67 -20.55
CA PRO A 188 -9.11 -1.22 -20.49
C PRO A 188 -9.97 -1.93 -21.58
N GLY A 189 -11.30 -1.84 -21.46
CA GLY A 189 -12.21 -2.36 -22.47
C GLY A 189 -13.22 -3.37 -21.94
N PHE A 190 -13.37 -3.45 -20.61
CA PHE A 190 -14.45 -4.23 -20.00
C PHE A 190 -15.81 -3.67 -20.43
N THR A 191 -16.65 -4.52 -21.02
CA THR A 191 -17.97 -4.12 -21.53
C THR A 191 -19.11 -4.42 -20.58
N SER A 192 -18.89 -5.34 -19.63
CA SER A 192 -19.86 -5.69 -18.59
C SER A 192 -19.17 -6.25 -17.36
N ILE A 193 -19.83 -6.10 -16.23
CA ILE A 193 -19.44 -6.70 -14.95
C ILE A 193 -20.69 -7.38 -14.40
N GLN A 194 -20.53 -8.61 -13.94
CA GLN A 194 -21.58 -9.37 -13.28
C GLN A 194 -21.02 -9.94 -11.98
N ASN A 195 -21.79 -9.78 -10.91
CA ASN A 195 -21.52 -10.37 -9.60
C ASN A 195 -22.62 -11.33 -9.23
#